data_12a1e9b704b00904855577905e1b89c2
#
_entry.id   12a1e9b704b00904855577905e1b89c2
#
_cell.length_a   1.000
_cell.length_b   1.000
_cell.length_c   1.000
_cell.angle_alpha   90.00
_cell.angle_beta   90.00
_cell.angle_gamma   90.00
#
_symmetry.space_group_name_H-M   'P 1'
#
loop_
_entity.id
_entity.type
_entity.pdbx_description
1 polymer ?
#
loop_
_entity_poly.entity_id
_entity_poly.type
_entity_poly.pdbx_seq_one_letter_code
_entity_poly.pdbx_strand_id
1 'polypeptide(L)'
;MKNLNFGTKLLITLISTVIILLSSMIFITDNITYDSVEELSKQYVKSHIQKYKNEIKAELEQNIASTNSLANRLQIAINNNEKISEEGMIEFQKNLLKDNPSLFASWITFENDSYLFSKGEGLTYTSKGIFQPYVIKDNNSIKIQAVSEFSKEANHIKLAYETKKLSISKPYVDVTGVLMVSISAPIFVKDKIIGIVGVDFSLTQINEEISKLKILDTGYFVLIEANGTVIAHKKKENVGKSYAETANGDLNRLKILDNMKKGEDYEFFSKAKATGKNAYLYANAKDFEIGDTKQNWVMLGVVDEDEYLNNATKIRTFNIIFGLIIMSILTIIVLLSMKTLRKNLALISNGLLSFFSFLNKEEKKAHLIELDSQDEFGQMAKVINENIKKTESLILQDNVLID
;
A
#
# COMPACT_ATOMS: atom_id res chain seq x y z
N MET A 1 -47.17 -6.93 -25.75
CA MET A 1 -47.41 -8.25 -25.10
C MET A 1 -48.81 -8.84 -25.31
N LYS A 2 -49.86 -8.08 -25.68
CA LYS A 2 -51.24 -8.64 -25.86
C LYS A 2 -51.33 -9.76 -26.89
N ASN A 3 -50.58 -9.76 -27.97
CA ASN A 3 -50.67 -10.70 -29.08
C ASN A 3 -49.69 -11.90 -29.02
N LEU A 4 -48.97 -12.09 -27.90
CA LEU A 4 -48.07 -13.22 -27.72
C LEU A 4 -48.80 -14.39 -27.07
N ASN A 5 -48.51 -15.62 -27.50
CA ASN A 5 -49.04 -16.82 -26.85
C ASN A 5 -48.50 -16.94 -25.40
N PHE A 6 -49.22 -17.71 -24.57
CA PHE A 6 -48.90 -17.86 -23.13
C PHE A 6 -47.44 -18.29 -22.89
N GLY A 7 -46.97 -19.31 -23.63
CA GLY A 7 -45.63 -19.82 -23.48
C GLY A 7 -44.54 -18.79 -23.82
N THR A 8 -44.79 -17.89 -24.80
CA THR A 8 -43.85 -16.80 -25.13
C THR A 8 -43.83 -15.73 -24.01
N LYS A 9 -44.99 -15.38 -23.45
CA LYS A 9 -45.10 -14.45 -22.33
C LYS A 9 -44.33 -14.98 -21.13
N LEU A 10 -44.54 -16.25 -20.74
CA LEU A 10 -43.84 -16.88 -19.61
C LEU A 10 -42.35 -16.92 -19.85
N LEU A 11 -41.90 -17.28 -21.05
CA LEU A 11 -40.47 -17.27 -21.42
C LEU A 11 -39.82 -15.90 -21.22
N ILE A 12 -40.44 -14.83 -21.80
CA ILE A 12 -39.92 -13.46 -21.68
C ILE A 12 -39.87 -13.03 -20.23
N THR A 13 -40.91 -13.32 -19.43
CA THR A 13 -40.96 -12.96 -18.02
C THR A 13 -39.85 -13.66 -17.25
N LEU A 14 -39.65 -14.97 -17.40
CA LEU A 14 -38.59 -15.74 -16.73
C LEU A 14 -37.21 -15.25 -17.11
N ILE A 15 -36.91 -15.08 -18.41
CA ILE A 15 -35.61 -14.61 -18.86
C ILE A 15 -35.35 -13.20 -18.35
N SER A 16 -36.30 -12.27 -18.43
CA SER A 16 -36.13 -10.90 -17.96
C SER A 16 -35.89 -10.83 -16.44
N THR A 17 -36.60 -11.66 -15.67
CA THR A 17 -36.42 -11.75 -14.21
C THR A 17 -35.03 -12.26 -13.88
N VAL A 18 -34.57 -13.33 -14.53
CA VAL A 18 -33.23 -13.89 -14.33
C VAL A 18 -32.14 -12.86 -14.67
N ILE A 19 -32.29 -12.17 -15.80
CA ILE A 19 -31.34 -11.12 -16.21
C ILE A 19 -31.29 -9.98 -15.19
N ILE A 20 -32.44 -9.48 -14.74
CA ILE A 20 -32.49 -8.39 -13.74
C ILE A 20 -31.85 -8.81 -12.43
N LEU A 21 -32.20 -9.98 -11.90
CA LEU A 21 -31.66 -10.47 -10.63
C LEU A 21 -30.14 -10.69 -10.69
N LEU A 22 -29.65 -11.34 -11.74
CA LEU A 22 -28.20 -11.58 -11.90
C LEU A 22 -27.44 -10.28 -12.14
N SER A 23 -27.97 -9.37 -12.96
CA SER A 23 -27.31 -8.07 -13.18
C SER A 23 -27.25 -7.23 -11.91
N SER A 24 -28.31 -7.22 -11.09
CA SER A 24 -28.31 -6.52 -9.81
C SER A 24 -27.34 -7.17 -8.82
N MET A 25 -27.28 -8.51 -8.76
CA MET A 25 -26.34 -9.24 -7.92
C MET A 25 -24.88 -8.93 -8.30
N ILE A 26 -24.56 -9.00 -9.61
CA ILE A 26 -23.21 -8.68 -10.10
C ILE A 26 -22.84 -7.25 -9.72
N PHE A 27 -23.76 -6.28 -9.96
CA PHE A 27 -23.52 -4.87 -9.65
C PHE A 27 -23.24 -4.64 -8.15
N ILE A 28 -24.04 -5.23 -7.27
CA ILE A 28 -23.87 -5.10 -5.81
C ILE A 28 -22.57 -5.75 -5.37
N THR A 29 -22.31 -6.98 -5.80
CA THR A 29 -21.08 -7.71 -5.44
C THR A 29 -19.83 -7.01 -5.95
N ASP A 30 -19.87 -6.45 -7.17
CA ASP A 30 -18.77 -5.73 -7.78
C ASP A 30 -18.39 -4.49 -6.95
N ASN A 31 -19.38 -3.65 -6.59
CA ASN A 31 -19.13 -2.45 -5.79
C ASN A 31 -18.58 -2.80 -4.40
N ILE A 32 -19.19 -3.74 -3.69
CA ILE A 32 -18.73 -4.14 -2.35
C ILE A 32 -17.31 -4.72 -2.40
N THR A 33 -17.02 -5.56 -3.39
CA THR A 33 -15.70 -6.17 -3.54
C THR A 33 -14.65 -5.14 -3.90
N TYR A 34 -14.98 -4.22 -4.83
CA TYR A 34 -14.06 -3.17 -5.26
C TYR A 34 -13.68 -2.27 -4.08
N ASP A 35 -14.66 -1.74 -3.35
CA ASP A 35 -14.43 -0.87 -2.19
C ASP A 35 -13.63 -1.59 -1.10
N SER A 36 -13.94 -2.87 -0.84
CA SER A 36 -13.21 -3.68 0.15
C SER A 36 -11.76 -3.92 -0.24
N VAL A 37 -11.48 -4.21 -1.50
CA VAL A 37 -10.12 -4.44 -2.00
C VAL A 37 -9.33 -3.14 -2.05
N GLU A 38 -9.96 -2.03 -2.41
CA GLU A 38 -9.34 -0.70 -2.35
C GLU A 38 -8.89 -0.37 -0.92
N GLU A 39 -9.79 -0.53 0.05
CA GLU A 39 -9.48 -0.25 1.46
C GLU A 39 -8.36 -1.16 1.99
N LEU A 40 -8.41 -2.47 1.69
CA LEU A 40 -7.35 -3.41 2.04
C LEU A 40 -5.99 -3.02 1.41
N SER A 41 -6.01 -2.56 0.15
CA SER A 41 -4.79 -2.10 -0.53
C SER A 41 -4.22 -0.84 0.13
N LYS A 42 -5.07 0.12 0.52
CA LYS A 42 -4.65 1.30 1.29
C LYS A 42 -4.05 0.91 2.64
N GLN A 43 -4.69 0.01 3.38
CA GLN A 43 -4.18 -0.49 4.66
C GLN A 43 -2.83 -1.19 4.50
N TYR A 44 -2.65 -1.99 3.45
CA TYR A 44 -1.38 -2.62 3.12
C TYR A 44 -0.28 -1.57 2.89
N VAL A 45 -0.55 -0.56 2.05
CA VAL A 45 0.39 0.55 1.79
C VAL A 45 0.74 1.29 3.09
N LYS A 46 -0.27 1.67 3.88
CA LYS A 46 -0.08 2.36 5.17
C LYS A 46 0.78 1.54 6.14
N SER A 47 0.50 0.24 6.27
CA SER A 47 1.25 -0.64 7.17
C SER A 47 2.72 -0.78 6.75
N HIS A 48 3.02 -0.84 5.45
CA HIS A 48 4.39 -0.88 4.94
C HIS A 48 5.14 0.43 5.20
N ILE A 49 4.48 1.57 5.00
CA ILE A 49 5.07 2.88 5.30
C ILE A 49 5.35 2.99 6.80
N GLN A 50 4.40 2.59 7.64
CA GLN A 50 4.56 2.57 9.09
C GLN A 50 5.73 1.69 9.54
N LYS A 51 5.86 0.50 8.94
CA LYS A 51 6.97 -0.43 9.23
C LYS A 51 8.31 0.24 8.96
N TYR A 52 8.53 0.72 7.75
CA TYR A 52 9.81 1.31 7.36
C TYR A 52 10.10 2.63 8.08
N LYS A 53 9.05 3.44 8.34
CA LYS A 53 9.20 4.60 9.22
C LYS A 53 9.75 4.21 10.59
N ASN A 54 9.19 3.17 11.20
CA ASN A 54 9.62 2.72 12.52
C ASN A 54 11.04 2.15 12.50
N GLU A 55 11.44 1.44 11.45
CA GLU A 55 12.81 0.94 11.28
C GLU A 55 13.81 2.10 11.19
N ILE A 56 13.55 3.10 10.37
CA ILE A 56 14.40 4.29 10.25
C ILE A 56 14.44 5.09 11.56
N LYS A 57 13.28 5.27 12.20
CA LYS A 57 13.20 5.93 13.50
C LYS A 57 14.07 5.23 14.54
N ALA A 58 13.94 3.90 14.67
CA ALA A 58 14.72 3.11 15.62
C ALA A 58 16.23 3.22 15.37
N GLU A 59 16.65 3.22 14.11
CA GLU A 59 18.05 3.40 13.75
C GLU A 59 18.58 4.79 14.13
N LEU A 60 17.83 5.85 13.85
CA LEU A 60 18.19 7.21 14.26
C LEU A 60 18.25 7.33 15.79
N GLU A 61 17.28 6.78 16.51
CA GLU A 61 17.25 6.80 17.99
C GLU A 61 18.40 6.01 18.61
N GLN A 62 18.80 4.88 18.00
CA GLN A 62 19.99 4.15 18.43
C GLN A 62 21.26 4.99 18.30
N ASN A 63 21.42 5.69 17.19
CA ASN A 63 22.57 6.56 16.96
C ASN A 63 22.55 7.80 17.87
N ILE A 64 21.37 8.34 18.17
CA ILE A 64 21.18 9.39 19.20
C ILE A 64 21.66 8.88 20.56
N ALA A 65 21.22 7.70 20.98
CA ALA A 65 21.61 7.11 22.27
C ALA A 65 23.11 6.88 22.35
N SER A 66 23.73 6.38 21.27
CA SER A 66 25.18 6.17 21.18
C SER A 66 25.96 7.49 21.29
N THR A 67 25.51 8.53 20.58
CA THR A 67 26.12 9.87 20.59
C THR A 67 26.01 10.51 21.98
N ASN A 68 24.84 10.43 22.62
CA ASN A 68 24.64 10.89 23.99
C ASN A 68 25.50 10.13 24.99
N SER A 69 25.61 8.81 24.84
CA SER A 69 26.45 8.00 25.73
C SER A 69 27.92 8.38 25.64
N LEU A 70 28.40 8.66 24.44
CA LEU A 70 29.76 9.16 24.22
C LEU A 70 29.96 10.54 24.87
N ALA A 71 29.04 11.50 24.68
CA ALA A 71 29.10 12.81 25.34
C ALA A 71 29.16 12.67 26.87
N ASN A 72 28.26 11.89 27.43
CA ASN A 72 28.20 11.62 28.88
C ASN A 72 29.48 10.96 29.40
N ARG A 73 30.05 9.97 28.69
CA ARG A 73 31.29 9.32 29.06
C ARG A 73 32.47 10.29 29.12
N LEU A 74 32.56 11.16 28.08
CA LEU A 74 33.60 12.20 28.06
C LEU A 74 33.41 13.22 29.19
N GLN A 75 32.17 13.65 29.45
CA GLN A 75 31.86 14.57 30.56
C GLN A 75 32.23 13.97 31.93
N ILE A 76 31.93 12.70 32.18
CA ILE A 76 32.31 12.00 33.43
C ILE A 76 33.83 11.93 33.54
N ALA A 77 34.53 11.57 32.48
CA ALA A 77 36.00 11.48 32.50
C ALA A 77 36.63 12.84 32.80
N ILE A 78 36.15 13.93 32.23
CA ILE A 78 36.63 15.29 32.51
C ILE A 78 36.39 15.66 33.96
N ASN A 79 35.20 15.44 34.50
CA ASN A 79 34.84 15.79 35.86
C ASN A 79 35.66 14.96 36.91
N ASN A 80 36.06 13.75 36.57
CA ASN A 80 36.87 12.89 37.43
C ASN A 80 38.40 13.05 37.21
N ASN A 81 38.84 13.92 36.28
CA ASN A 81 40.20 14.01 35.80
C ASN A 81 40.79 12.66 35.32
N GLU A 82 39.95 11.80 34.74
CA GLU A 82 40.39 10.54 34.12
C GLU A 82 41.14 10.87 32.82
N LYS A 83 42.18 10.07 32.52
CA LYS A 83 42.85 10.12 31.22
C LYS A 83 42.19 9.11 30.28
N ILE A 84 41.90 9.54 29.07
CA ILE A 84 41.46 8.67 27.99
C ILE A 84 42.56 8.61 26.94
N SER A 85 42.89 7.42 26.48
CA SER A 85 43.87 7.22 25.40
C SER A 85 43.34 7.74 24.07
N GLU A 86 44.14 8.47 23.32
CA GLU A 86 43.81 8.98 21.98
C GLU A 86 43.56 7.82 21.01
N GLU A 87 44.42 6.77 21.08
CA GLU A 87 44.25 5.58 20.29
C GLU A 87 42.94 4.86 20.64
N GLY A 88 42.62 4.78 21.94
CA GLY A 88 41.37 4.16 22.43
C GLY A 88 40.15 4.92 21.92
N MET A 89 40.22 6.26 21.86
CA MET A 89 39.13 7.08 21.31
C MET A 89 38.94 6.89 19.81
N ILE A 90 40.03 6.89 19.06
CA ILE A 90 40.00 6.64 17.61
C ILE A 90 39.48 5.23 17.31
N GLU A 91 39.93 4.22 18.07
CA GLU A 91 39.46 2.84 17.91
C GLU A 91 37.96 2.70 18.24
N PHE A 92 37.48 3.38 19.30
CA PHE A 92 36.08 3.44 19.63
C PHE A 92 35.25 4.02 18.45
N GLN A 93 35.70 5.15 17.87
CA GLN A 93 34.99 5.76 16.71
C GLN A 93 35.03 4.85 15.50
N LYS A 94 36.14 4.16 15.22
CA LYS A 94 36.24 3.18 14.14
C LYS A 94 35.25 2.02 14.32
N ASN A 95 35.15 1.47 15.55
CA ASN A 95 34.25 0.38 15.87
C ASN A 95 32.79 0.86 15.78
N LEU A 96 32.48 2.06 16.27
CA LEU A 96 31.15 2.68 16.10
C LEU A 96 30.74 2.74 14.61
N LEU A 97 31.66 3.13 13.73
CA LEU A 97 31.39 3.18 12.29
C LEU A 97 31.28 1.80 11.64
N LYS A 98 32.06 0.80 12.12
CA LYS A 98 31.95 -0.59 11.62
C LYS A 98 30.60 -1.21 11.98
N ASP A 99 30.15 -1.00 13.21
CA ASP A 99 28.93 -1.60 13.74
C ASP A 99 27.66 -0.91 13.23
N ASN A 100 27.78 0.31 12.69
CA ASN A 100 26.66 1.10 12.17
C ASN A 100 26.88 1.46 10.69
N PRO A 101 26.40 0.64 9.75
CA PRO A 101 26.60 0.87 8.31
C PRO A 101 26.08 2.21 7.79
N SER A 102 25.01 2.73 8.34
CA SER A 102 24.40 4.01 7.95
C SER A 102 25.20 5.25 8.34
N LEU A 103 26.11 5.14 9.32
CA LEU A 103 26.97 6.24 9.72
C LEU A 103 28.07 6.46 8.68
N PHE A 104 28.24 7.70 8.27
CA PHE A 104 29.34 8.14 7.42
C PHE A 104 30.58 8.52 8.25
N ALA A 105 30.40 9.25 9.35
CA ALA A 105 31.49 9.71 10.17
C ALA A 105 31.16 9.78 11.67
N SER A 106 32.22 9.83 12.49
CA SER A 106 32.14 10.15 13.91
C SER A 106 33.26 11.11 14.27
N TRP A 107 32.94 12.12 15.10
CA TRP A 107 33.83 13.22 15.42
C TRP A 107 33.63 13.75 16.83
N ILE A 108 34.69 14.39 17.34
CA ILE A 108 34.68 15.12 18.60
C ILE A 108 35.34 16.45 18.34
N THR A 109 34.81 17.53 18.92
CA THR A 109 35.40 18.86 18.83
C THR A 109 35.32 19.56 20.19
N PHE A 110 36.35 20.36 20.51
CA PHE A 110 36.42 21.16 21.74
C PHE A 110 36.62 22.64 21.43
N GLU A 111 36.00 23.52 22.25
CA GLU A 111 36.03 24.98 22.02
C GLU A 111 37.45 25.56 22.25
N ASN A 112 38.13 25.23 23.34
CA ASN A 112 39.40 25.82 23.73
C ASN A 112 40.49 24.83 24.06
N ASP A 113 40.16 23.74 24.76
CA ASP A 113 41.08 22.71 25.20
C ASP A 113 40.34 21.38 25.24
N SER A 114 41.08 20.29 25.06
CA SER A 114 40.46 18.95 25.06
C SER A 114 40.18 18.43 26.47
N TYR A 115 40.70 19.07 27.52
CA TYR A 115 40.63 18.67 28.93
C TYR A 115 41.11 17.25 29.23
N LEU A 116 40.94 16.32 28.29
CA LEU A 116 41.25 14.90 28.41
C LEU A 116 42.55 14.49 27.73
N PHE A 117 42.98 15.28 26.75
CA PHE A 117 44.07 14.93 25.85
C PHE A 117 45.19 15.96 25.88
N SER A 118 46.41 15.52 25.64
CA SER A 118 47.55 16.43 25.52
C SER A 118 47.51 17.21 24.22
N LYS A 119 48.18 18.35 24.17
CA LYS A 119 48.40 19.07 22.91
C LYS A 119 49.33 18.26 22.01
N GLY A 120 49.03 18.25 20.73
CA GLY A 120 49.79 17.47 19.73
C GLY A 120 49.69 18.05 18.32
N GLU A 121 50.22 17.30 17.38
CA GLU A 121 50.25 17.66 15.98
C GLU A 121 49.76 16.48 15.10
N GLY A 122 49.29 16.75 13.91
CA GLY A 122 48.82 15.74 12.95
C GLY A 122 47.37 15.87 12.58
N LEU A 123 46.81 14.88 11.86
CA LEU A 123 45.47 14.93 11.30
C LEU A 123 44.34 15.02 12.33
N THR A 124 44.59 14.52 13.56
CA THR A 124 43.62 14.53 14.65
C THR A 124 43.70 15.77 15.54
N TYR A 125 44.52 16.73 15.19
CA TYR A 125 44.72 17.95 15.95
C TYR A 125 44.41 19.19 15.13
N THR A 126 43.84 20.19 15.79
CA THR A 126 43.67 21.53 15.20
C THR A 126 45.02 22.24 15.08
N SER A 127 45.06 23.39 14.43
CA SER A 127 46.27 24.23 14.33
C SER A 127 46.79 24.70 15.72
N LYS A 128 45.89 24.70 16.72
CA LYS A 128 46.24 25.01 18.13
C LYS A 128 46.68 23.81 18.96
N GLY A 129 46.80 22.66 18.33
CA GLY A 129 47.18 21.40 18.98
C GLY A 129 46.08 20.77 19.82
N ILE A 130 44.82 21.09 19.59
CA ILE A 130 43.67 20.51 20.30
C ILE A 130 43.29 19.19 19.61
N PHE A 131 43.22 18.09 20.39
CA PHE A 131 42.81 16.79 19.86
C PHE A 131 41.32 16.78 19.49
N GLN A 132 41.02 16.55 18.22
CA GLN A 132 39.67 16.53 17.63
C GLN A 132 39.59 15.45 16.52
N PRO A 133 39.50 14.17 16.86
CA PRO A 133 39.47 13.13 15.84
C PRO A 133 38.21 13.21 14.99
N TYR A 134 38.37 13.23 13.66
CA TYR A 134 37.34 13.09 12.66
C TYR A 134 37.58 11.81 11.87
N VAL A 135 36.80 10.78 12.18
CA VAL A 135 36.92 9.45 11.57
C VAL A 135 35.80 9.28 10.57
N ILE A 136 36.14 8.94 9.33
CA ILE A 136 35.18 8.83 8.22
C ILE A 136 35.23 7.46 7.57
N LYS A 137 34.11 7.03 6.98
CA LYS A 137 34.09 5.95 5.98
C LYS A 137 34.48 6.51 4.62
N ASP A 138 35.41 5.83 3.97
CA ASP A 138 35.80 6.11 2.58
C ASP A 138 35.79 4.81 1.81
N ASN A 139 34.73 4.59 1.05
CA ASN A 139 34.42 3.33 0.37
C ASN A 139 34.43 2.14 1.38
N ASN A 140 35.34 1.20 1.26
CA ASN A 140 35.47 0.03 2.12
C ASN A 140 36.48 0.20 3.25
N SER A 141 36.99 1.42 3.48
CA SER A 141 37.98 1.70 4.52
C SER A 141 37.49 2.76 5.49
N ILE A 142 38.09 2.79 6.71
CA ILE A 142 37.83 3.84 7.68
C ILE A 142 39.14 4.63 7.80
N LYS A 143 39.04 5.94 7.63
CA LYS A 143 40.15 6.88 7.60
C LYS A 143 39.98 7.98 8.63
N ILE A 144 41.08 8.61 8.97
CA ILE A 144 41.12 9.84 9.76
C ILE A 144 41.19 11.00 8.77
N GLN A 145 40.27 11.95 8.90
CA GLN A 145 40.21 13.17 8.09
C GLN A 145 40.81 14.32 8.89
N ALA A 146 41.50 15.22 8.20
CA ALA A 146 42.01 16.45 8.79
C ALA A 146 40.86 17.30 9.39
N VAL A 147 41.08 17.92 10.54
CA VAL A 147 40.08 18.67 11.29
C VAL A 147 40.25 20.19 11.14
N SER A 148 39.13 20.89 11.28
CA SER A 148 39.08 22.35 11.35
C SER A 148 39.07 22.83 12.81
N GLU A 149 39.34 24.12 13.06
CA GLU A 149 39.10 24.74 14.35
C GLU A 149 37.60 24.72 14.71
N PHE A 150 37.32 24.64 16.02
CA PHE A 150 35.96 24.74 16.53
C PHE A 150 35.31 26.04 16.11
N SER A 151 34.09 25.95 15.59
CA SER A 151 33.26 27.12 15.24
C SER A 151 31.81 26.89 15.67
N LYS A 152 31.29 27.81 16.47
CA LYS A 152 29.88 27.83 16.90
C LYS A 152 28.91 27.96 15.73
N GLU A 153 29.36 28.52 14.62
CA GLU A 153 28.57 28.70 13.41
C GLU A 153 28.61 27.50 12.45
N ALA A 154 29.46 26.51 12.73
CA ALA A 154 29.52 25.31 11.90
C ALA A 154 28.17 24.56 11.92
N ASN A 155 27.68 24.12 10.74
CA ASN A 155 26.36 23.52 10.57
C ASN A 155 26.08 22.36 11.51
N HIS A 156 27.07 21.49 11.74
CA HIS A 156 26.99 20.35 12.64
C HIS A 156 27.04 20.71 14.14
N ILE A 157 27.49 21.90 14.50
CA ILE A 157 27.67 22.37 15.89
C ILE A 157 26.55 23.33 16.32
N LYS A 158 26.16 24.25 15.44
CA LYS A 158 25.36 25.43 15.73
C LYS A 158 24.12 25.11 16.57
N LEU A 159 23.28 24.20 16.11
CA LEU A 159 21.99 23.92 16.76
C LEU A 159 22.19 23.29 18.16
N ALA A 160 23.13 22.35 18.32
CA ALA A 160 23.44 21.74 19.61
C ALA A 160 24.04 22.77 20.58
N TYR A 161 24.85 23.70 20.08
CA TYR A 161 25.44 24.77 20.90
C TYR A 161 24.39 25.79 21.37
N GLU A 162 23.51 26.24 20.47
CA GLU A 162 22.45 27.21 20.77
C GLU A 162 21.39 26.65 21.72
N THR A 163 20.92 25.42 21.46
CA THR A 163 19.86 24.78 22.26
C THR A 163 20.36 24.16 23.55
N LYS A 164 21.68 23.95 23.67
CA LYS A 164 22.33 23.19 24.76
C LYS A 164 21.78 21.78 24.93
N LYS A 165 21.32 21.19 23.84
CA LYS A 165 20.72 19.83 23.78
C LYS A 165 21.28 19.06 22.61
N LEU A 166 21.16 17.75 22.66
CA LEU A 166 21.36 16.94 21.49
C LEU A 166 20.45 17.45 20.37
N SER A 167 21.00 17.59 19.18
CA SER A 167 20.30 18.17 18.04
C SER A 167 20.70 17.47 16.75
N ILE A 168 19.80 17.51 15.76
CA ILE A 168 20.05 17.07 14.39
C ILE A 168 20.20 18.31 13.52
N SER A 169 21.28 18.39 12.76
CA SER A 169 21.54 19.52 11.85
C SER A 169 20.57 19.53 10.67
N LYS A 170 20.40 20.71 10.03
CA LYS A 170 19.87 20.73 8.66
C LYS A 170 20.86 20.03 7.73
N PRO A 171 20.41 19.50 6.57
CA PRO A 171 21.32 19.02 5.54
C PRO A 171 22.34 20.09 5.11
N TYR A 172 23.60 19.73 5.04
CA TYR A 172 24.69 20.59 4.59
C TYR A 172 25.77 19.77 3.86
N VAL A 173 26.58 20.47 3.06
CA VAL A 173 27.75 19.86 2.42
C VAL A 173 28.96 20.11 3.34
N ASP A 174 29.65 19.05 3.73
CA ASP A 174 30.82 19.13 4.59
C ASP A 174 32.12 19.39 3.83
N VAL A 175 33.26 19.41 4.54
CA VAL A 175 34.60 19.63 3.95
C VAL A 175 35.04 18.51 2.98
N THR A 176 34.44 17.32 3.04
CA THR A 176 34.68 16.21 2.11
C THR A 176 33.83 16.30 0.84
N GLY A 177 32.93 17.28 0.76
CA GLY A 177 32.00 17.46 -0.37
C GLY A 177 30.77 16.56 -0.27
N VAL A 178 30.56 15.84 0.83
CA VAL A 178 29.42 14.94 1.05
C VAL A 178 28.24 15.74 1.62
N LEU A 179 27.06 15.56 1.03
CA LEU A 179 25.80 16.09 1.57
C LEU A 179 25.34 15.19 2.72
N MET A 180 25.21 15.77 3.91
CA MET A 180 24.97 15.03 5.14
C MET A 180 24.07 15.74 6.15
N VAL A 181 23.64 15.02 7.17
CA VAL A 181 23.08 15.52 8.43
C VAL A 181 23.91 15.00 9.58
N SER A 182 24.03 15.78 10.66
CA SER A 182 24.77 15.41 11.86
C SER A 182 23.85 15.31 13.07
N ILE A 183 24.04 14.28 13.88
CA ILE A 183 23.55 14.20 15.25
C ILE A 183 24.67 14.70 16.15
N SER A 184 24.41 15.71 16.97
CA SER A 184 25.41 16.42 17.76
C SER A 184 24.98 16.53 19.22
N ALA A 185 25.81 16.09 20.15
CA ALA A 185 25.57 16.12 21.59
C ALA A 185 26.61 16.98 22.30
N PRO A 186 26.19 18.01 23.08
CA PRO A 186 27.13 18.86 23.81
C PRO A 186 27.77 18.17 25.01
N ILE A 187 29.02 18.51 25.27
CA ILE A 187 29.79 18.10 26.45
C ILE A 187 29.83 19.28 27.41
N PHE A 188 29.43 19.06 28.69
CA PHE A 188 29.35 20.10 29.68
C PHE A 188 30.39 19.95 30.78
N VAL A 189 30.91 21.08 31.26
CA VAL A 189 31.60 21.18 32.54
C VAL A 189 31.03 22.38 33.28
N LYS A 190 30.49 22.17 34.48
CA LYS A 190 29.84 23.22 35.28
C LYS A 190 28.87 24.09 34.44
N ASP A 191 27.94 23.44 33.74
CA ASP A 191 26.91 24.06 32.89
C ASP A 191 27.40 24.86 31.66
N LYS A 192 28.71 24.81 31.40
CA LYS A 192 29.29 25.41 30.18
C LYS A 192 29.59 24.32 29.16
N ILE A 193 29.20 24.54 27.93
CA ILE A 193 29.60 23.69 26.79
C ILE A 193 31.11 23.89 26.59
N ILE A 194 31.87 22.81 26.62
CA ILE A 194 33.31 22.78 26.35
C ILE A 194 33.65 22.11 25.04
N GLY A 195 32.75 21.32 24.51
CA GLY A 195 32.91 20.57 23.28
C GLY A 195 31.59 19.96 22.81
N ILE A 196 31.63 19.34 21.68
CA ILE A 196 30.51 18.60 21.08
C ILE A 196 31.05 17.30 20.48
N VAL A 197 30.32 16.22 20.63
CA VAL A 197 30.54 14.98 19.88
C VAL A 197 29.43 14.81 18.87
N GLY A 198 29.72 14.12 17.77
CA GLY A 198 28.70 13.84 16.81
C GLY A 198 29.00 12.66 15.90
N VAL A 199 27.95 12.31 15.18
CA VAL A 199 27.97 11.33 14.08
C VAL A 199 27.28 11.93 12.88
N ASP A 200 27.73 11.56 11.71
CA ASP A 200 27.20 12.08 10.44
C ASP A 200 26.59 10.95 9.61
N PHE A 201 25.49 11.28 8.96
CA PHE A 201 24.80 10.43 8.00
C PHE A 201 24.91 11.03 6.60
N SER A 202 25.43 10.29 5.66
CA SER A 202 25.41 10.69 4.25
C SER A 202 24.02 10.54 3.67
N LEU A 203 23.48 11.62 3.11
CA LEU A 203 22.19 11.59 2.42
C LEU A 203 22.21 10.65 1.20
N THR A 204 23.36 10.48 0.57
CA THR A 204 23.54 9.52 -0.51
C THR A 204 23.32 8.08 -0.02
N GLN A 205 23.92 7.72 1.11
CA GLN A 205 23.75 6.38 1.69
C GLN A 205 22.30 6.14 2.14
N ILE A 206 21.72 7.06 2.90
CA ILE A 206 20.29 6.99 3.30
C ILE A 206 19.40 6.84 2.07
N ASN A 207 19.64 7.63 1.03
CA ASN A 207 18.85 7.54 -0.20
C ASN A 207 19.03 6.20 -0.91
N GLU A 208 20.21 5.62 -0.93
CA GLU A 208 20.46 4.29 -1.51
C GLU A 208 19.74 3.18 -0.73
N GLU A 209 19.69 3.25 0.58
CA GLU A 209 18.96 2.30 1.43
C GLU A 209 17.45 2.43 1.23
N ILE A 210 16.90 3.64 1.34
CA ILE A 210 15.47 3.89 1.16
C ILE A 210 15.02 3.59 -0.28
N SER A 211 15.85 3.83 -1.29
CA SER A 211 15.53 3.55 -2.68
C SER A 211 15.43 2.06 -3.01
N LYS A 212 16.01 1.18 -2.18
CA LYS A 212 15.85 -0.28 -2.29
C LYS A 212 14.52 -0.77 -1.74
N LEU A 213 13.90 0.01 -0.85
CA LEU A 213 12.61 -0.31 -0.27
C LEU A 213 11.51 -0.13 -1.33
N LYS A 214 10.57 -1.06 -1.34
CA LYS A 214 9.44 -1.04 -2.28
C LYS A 214 8.12 -1.16 -1.54
N ILE A 215 7.12 -0.50 -2.08
CA ILE A 215 5.73 -0.73 -1.74
C ILE A 215 5.10 -1.36 -2.97
N LEU A 216 4.66 -2.62 -2.90
CA LEU A 216 4.28 -3.41 -4.05
C LEU A 216 5.47 -3.53 -5.05
N ASP A 217 5.25 -3.43 -6.35
CA ASP A 217 6.31 -3.59 -7.37
C ASP A 217 6.96 -2.26 -7.76
N THR A 218 6.20 -1.18 -7.91
CA THR A 218 6.64 0.11 -8.46
C THR A 218 6.69 1.25 -7.45
N GLY A 219 5.95 1.11 -6.33
CA GLY A 219 5.86 2.13 -5.30
C GLY A 219 7.21 2.42 -4.66
N TYR A 220 7.36 3.63 -4.14
CA TYR A 220 8.60 4.12 -3.57
C TYR A 220 8.35 5.04 -2.37
N PHE A 221 9.42 5.29 -1.63
CA PHE A 221 9.40 6.16 -0.47
C PHE A 221 10.07 7.50 -0.73
N VAL A 222 9.62 8.52 0.00
CA VAL A 222 10.28 9.81 0.13
C VAL A 222 10.39 10.12 1.62
N LEU A 223 11.60 10.43 2.07
CA LEU A 223 11.85 10.86 3.45
C LEU A 223 12.09 12.37 3.46
N ILE A 224 11.37 13.07 4.36
CA ILE A 224 11.44 14.52 4.48
C ILE A 224 11.69 14.85 5.95
N GLU A 225 12.73 15.66 6.22
CA GLU A 225 13.07 16.11 7.57
C GLU A 225 12.25 17.32 8.02
N ALA A 226 12.34 17.66 9.30
CA ALA A 226 11.48 18.66 9.97
C ALA A 226 11.43 20.06 9.31
N ASN A 227 12.49 20.47 8.61
CA ASN A 227 12.53 21.75 7.90
C ASN A 227 12.00 21.66 6.47
N GLY A 228 11.51 20.48 6.05
CA GLY A 228 10.97 20.25 4.74
C GLY A 228 12.01 19.93 3.66
N THR A 229 13.25 19.56 4.05
CA THR A 229 14.27 19.12 3.09
C THR A 229 14.08 17.63 2.78
N VAL A 230 14.19 17.26 1.52
CA VAL A 230 14.11 15.86 1.06
C VAL A 230 15.42 15.15 1.40
N ILE A 231 15.34 14.15 2.27
CA ILE A 231 16.47 13.29 2.68
C ILE A 231 16.66 12.14 1.72
N ALA A 232 15.55 11.53 1.26
CA ALA A 232 15.57 10.45 0.28
C ALA A 232 14.42 10.56 -0.71
N HIS A 233 14.69 10.20 -1.97
CA HIS A 233 13.73 10.24 -3.07
C HIS A 233 14.19 9.33 -4.20
N LYS A 234 13.24 8.66 -4.90
CA LYS A 234 13.53 7.83 -6.09
C LYS A 234 14.32 8.58 -7.17
N LYS A 235 14.05 9.89 -7.35
CA LYS A 235 14.85 10.78 -8.19
C LYS A 235 15.95 11.42 -7.37
N LYS A 236 17.20 11.02 -7.59
CA LYS A 236 18.38 11.49 -6.82
C LYS A 236 18.53 13.02 -6.85
N GLU A 237 18.13 13.66 -7.95
CA GLU A 237 18.18 15.12 -8.11
C GLU A 237 17.28 15.91 -7.15
N ASN A 238 16.36 15.26 -6.45
CA ASN A 238 15.50 15.88 -5.45
C ASN A 238 16.09 15.83 -4.03
N VAL A 239 17.08 14.98 -3.79
CA VAL A 239 17.73 14.85 -2.47
C VAL A 239 18.47 16.13 -2.13
N GLY A 240 18.30 16.61 -0.92
CA GLY A 240 18.85 17.88 -0.43
C GLY A 240 18.05 19.13 -0.83
N LYS A 241 17.03 19.02 -1.69
CA LYS A 241 16.17 20.14 -2.06
C LYS A 241 15.00 20.30 -1.11
N SER A 242 14.42 21.52 -1.09
CA SER A 242 13.15 21.74 -0.41
C SER A 242 12.03 20.93 -1.05
N TYR A 243 11.25 20.22 -0.23
CA TYR A 243 10.07 19.51 -0.72
C TYR A 243 9.04 20.45 -1.35
N ALA A 244 8.93 21.70 -0.83
CA ALA A 244 8.05 22.71 -1.42
C ALA A 244 8.42 23.02 -2.87
N GLU A 245 9.72 23.10 -3.21
CA GLU A 245 10.18 23.29 -4.58
C GLU A 245 9.86 22.05 -5.43
N THR A 246 10.10 20.84 -4.89
CA THR A 246 9.79 19.59 -5.61
C THR A 246 8.29 19.40 -5.80
N ALA A 247 7.44 19.95 -4.92
CA ALA A 247 5.98 19.92 -5.05
C ALA A 247 5.47 20.70 -6.26
N ASN A 248 6.23 21.71 -6.71
CA ASN A 248 5.94 22.52 -7.90
C ASN A 248 4.50 23.08 -7.92
N GLY A 249 4.07 23.68 -6.80
CA GLY A 249 2.74 24.30 -6.66
C GLY A 249 1.57 23.36 -6.43
N ASP A 250 1.78 22.05 -6.31
CA ASP A 250 0.74 21.10 -5.93
C ASP A 250 0.35 21.33 -4.46
N LEU A 251 -0.84 21.91 -4.23
CA LEU A 251 -1.33 22.28 -2.90
C LEU A 251 -1.51 21.06 -1.98
N ASN A 252 -1.91 19.90 -2.50
CA ASN A 252 -2.05 18.69 -1.69
C ASN A 252 -0.69 18.20 -1.19
N ARG A 253 0.36 18.33 -2.02
CA ARG A 253 1.73 18.02 -1.61
C ARG A 253 2.24 18.99 -0.56
N LEU A 254 1.94 20.27 -0.68
CA LEU A 254 2.35 21.28 0.30
C LEU A 254 1.71 21.05 1.67
N LYS A 255 0.46 20.56 1.74
CA LYS A 255 -0.20 20.17 2.99
C LYS A 255 0.56 19.11 3.79
N ILE A 256 1.41 18.30 3.13
CA ILE A 256 2.27 17.31 3.84
C ILE A 256 3.15 18.04 4.88
N LEU A 257 3.73 19.19 4.51
CA LEU A 257 4.61 19.95 5.42
C LEU A 257 3.86 20.52 6.63
N ASP A 258 2.61 20.94 6.43
CA ASP A 258 1.78 21.44 7.53
C ASP A 258 1.35 20.33 8.48
N ASN A 259 0.95 19.16 7.92
CA ASN A 259 0.58 17.99 8.73
C ASN A 259 1.81 17.39 9.43
N MET A 260 2.97 17.34 8.77
CA MET A 260 4.22 16.91 9.39
C MET A 260 4.55 17.74 10.65
N LYS A 261 4.41 19.07 10.60
CA LYS A 261 4.65 19.94 11.78
C LYS A 261 3.71 19.62 12.94
N LYS A 262 2.49 19.16 12.65
CA LYS A 262 1.49 18.76 13.66
C LYS A 262 1.66 17.31 14.11
N GLY A 263 2.52 16.52 13.47
CA GLY A 263 2.62 15.08 13.69
C GLY A 263 1.37 14.32 13.23
N GLU A 264 0.70 14.79 12.19
CA GLU A 264 -0.53 14.22 11.63
C GLU A 264 -0.26 13.53 10.30
N ASP A 265 -0.91 12.39 10.11
CA ASP A 265 -0.87 11.68 8.83
C ASP A 265 -1.74 12.39 7.79
N TYR A 266 -1.37 12.25 6.52
CA TYR A 266 -2.11 12.84 5.42
C TYR A 266 -2.09 11.96 4.18
N GLU A 267 -3.25 11.75 3.56
CA GLU A 267 -3.37 10.97 2.33
C GLU A 267 -4.11 11.72 1.23
N PHE A 268 -3.73 11.48 -0.01
CA PHE A 268 -4.34 12.11 -1.18
C PHE A 268 -3.94 11.40 -2.47
N PHE A 269 -4.64 11.74 -3.56
CA PHE A 269 -4.29 11.32 -4.91
C PHE A 269 -3.62 12.48 -5.66
N SER A 270 -2.53 12.18 -6.37
CA SER A 270 -1.84 13.11 -7.25
C SER A 270 -0.97 12.34 -8.26
N LYS A 271 -0.40 13.04 -9.24
CA LYS A 271 0.56 12.41 -10.16
C LYS A 271 1.90 12.14 -9.45
N ALA A 272 2.36 10.89 -9.51
CA ALA A 272 3.69 10.53 -9.00
C ALA A 272 4.79 11.28 -9.76
N LYS A 273 5.64 12.01 -9.04
CA LYS A 273 6.74 12.81 -9.67
C LYS A 273 7.79 11.93 -10.36
N ALA A 274 7.95 10.68 -9.91
CA ALA A 274 8.91 9.76 -10.51
C ALA A 274 8.37 9.09 -11.78
N THR A 275 7.09 8.70 -11.82
CA THR A 275 6.49 7.92 -12.92
C THR A 275 5.60 8.76 -13.83
N GLY A 276 5.08 9.90 -13.37
CA GLY A 276 4.11 10.74 -14.07
C GLY A 276 2.67 10.17 -14.10
N LYS A 277 2.45 9.00 -13.50
CA LYS A 277 1.14 8.34 -13.42
C LYS A 277 0.33 8.89 -12.23
N ASN A 278 -0.99 8.67 -12.27
CA ASN A 278 -1.81 8.85 -11.09
C ASN A 278 -1.33 7.91 -9.99
N ALA A 279 -1.31 8.40 -8.76
CA ALA A 279 -0.81 7.65 -7.62
C ALA A 279 -1.58 7.98 -6.36
N TYR A 280 -1.67 6.99 -5.47
CA TYR A 280 -2.03 7.15 -4.08
C TYR A 280 -0.79 7.53 -3.29
N LEU A 281 -0.90 8.58 -2.47
CA LEU A 281 0.15 9.10 -1.62
C LEU A 281 -0.31 9.08 -0.17
N TYR A 282 0.51 8.48 0.69
CA TYR A 282 0.28 8.49 2.13
C TYR A 282 1.53 9.00 2.86
N ALA A 283 1.37 10.13 3.54
CA ALA A 283 2.40 10.74 4.37
C ALA A 283 2.17 10.33 5.84
N ASN A 284 3.09 9.58 6.41
CA ASN A 284 3.07 9.15 7.80
C ASN A 284 4.03 10.02 8.61
N ALA A 285 3.49 10.95 9.38
CA ALA A 285 4.23 11.85 10.28
C ALA A 285 3.94 11.57 11.75
N LYS A 286 2.85 10.85 12.05
CA LYS A 286 2.45 10.50 13.40
C LYS A 286 3.53 9.66 14.08
N ASP A 287 3.90 10.05 15.30
CA ASP A 287 4.92 9.38 16.11
C ASP A 287 6.32 9.29 15.43
N PHE A 288 6.60 10.21 14.48
CA PHE A 288 7.91 10.28 13.83
C PHE A 288 8.74 11.49 14.32
N GLU A 289 8.57 11.84 15.57
CA GLU A 289 9.49 12.73 16.29
C GLU A 289 10.81 12.00 16.58
N ILE A 290 11.93 12.66 16.35
CA ILE A 290 13.26 12.06 16.49
C ILE A 290 13.84 12.43 17.86
N GLY A 291 13.90 11.44 18.77
CA GLY A 291 14.39 11.62 20.14
C GLY A 291 13.70 12.80 20.84
N ASP A 292 14.42 13.52 21.71
CA ASP A 292 13.91 14.69 22.43
C ASP A 292 14.04 16.00 21.63
N THR A 293 14.25 15.91 20.31
CA THR A 293 14.54 17.10 19.46
C THR A 293 13.30 17.92 19.14
N LYS A 294 12.10 17.37 19.31
CA LYS A 294 10.81 17.92 18.85
C LYS A 294 10.76 18.17 17.34
N GLN A 295 11.54 17.43 16.59
CA GLN A 295 11.58 17.48 15.15
C GLN A 295 10.76 16.32 14.57
N ASN A 296 9.60 16.62 14.02
CA ASN A 296 8.78 15.63 13.31
C ASN A 296 9.29 15.47 11.87
N TRP A 297 9.56 14.25 11.49
CA TRP A 297 9.85 13.88 10.12
C TRP A 297 8.61 13.28 9.47
N VAL A 298 8.64 13.05 8.17
CA VAL A 298 7.58 12.34 7.46
C VAL A 298 8.15 11.31 6.49
N MET A 299 7.57 10.11 6.54
CA MET A 299 7.77 9.08 5.53
C MET A 299 6.58 9.10 4.57
N LEU A 300 6.80 9.51 3.34
CA LEU A 300 5.80 9.51 2.28
C LEU A 300 5.96 8.28 1.41
N GLY A 301 4.93 7.48 1.31
CA GLY A 301 4.82 6.41 0.31
C GLY A 301 4.04 6.88 -0.90
N VAL A 302 4.50 6.48 -2.07
CA VAL A 302 3.90 6.81 -3.37
C VAL A 302 3.70 5.51 -4.14
N VAL A 303 2.46 5.18 -4.50
CA VAL A 303 2.10 3.95 -5.22
C VAL A 303 1.23 4.31 -6.42
N ASP A 304 1.61 3.85 -7.61
CA ASP A 304 0.83 4.10 -8.83
C ASP A 304 -0.57 3.50 -8.70
N GLU A 305 -1.60 4.24 -9.13
CA GLU A 305 -3.02 3.86 -9.00
C GLU A 305 -3.32 2.53 -9.67
N ASP A 306 -2.77 2.32 -10.86
CA ASP A 306 -2.92 1.08 -11.62
C ASP A 306 -2.46 -0.15 -10.82
N GLU A 307 -1.49 0.03 -9.95
CA GLU A 307 -0.89 -1.07 -9.20
C GLU A 307 -1.69 -1.40 -7.94
N TYR A 308 -2.02 -0.41 -7.12
CA TYR A 308 -2.74 -0.69 -5.88
C TYR A 308 -4.19 -1.13 -6.14
N LEU A 309 -4.79 -0.73 -7.28
CA LEU A 309 -6.11 -1.18 -7.73
C LEU A 309 -6.07 -2.44 -8.62
N ASN A 310 -4.89 -2.95 -8.98
CA ASN A 310 -4.76 -4.08 -9.90
C ASN A 310 -5.57 -5.31 -9.46
N ASN A 311 -5.55 -5.64 -8.18
CA ASN A 311 -6.32 -6.78 -7.66
C ASN A 311 -7.83 -6.50 -7.70
N ALA A 312 -8.26 -5.28 -7.39
CA ALA A 312 -9.66 -4.88 -7.48
C ALA A 312 -10.18 -4.99 -8.92
N THR A 313 -9.42 -4.47 -9.90
CA THR A 313 -9.77 -4.54 -11.32
C THR A 313 -9.77 -5.97 -11.87
N LYS A 314 -8.84 -6.83 -11.46
CA LYS A 314 -8.84 -8.26 -11.84
C LYS A 314 -10.06 -8.99 -11.30
N ILE A 315 -10.40 -8.80 -10.03
CA ILE A 315 -11.58 -9.42 -9.41
C ILE A 315 -12.85 -8.91 -10.09
N ARG A 316 -12.94 -7.62 -10.36
CA ARG A 316 -14.05 -7.01 -11.10
C ARG A 316 -14.25 -7.65 -12.47
N THR A 317 -13.18 -7.74 -13.26
CA THR A 317 -13.22 -8.36 -14.60
C THR A 317 -13.63 -9.81 -14.51
N PHE A 318 -13.09 -10.57 -13.55
CA PHE A 318 -13.48 -11.96 -13.31
C PHE A 318 -14.96 -12.09 -12.96
N ASN A 319 -15.48 -11.28 -12.05
CA ASN A 319 -16.88 -11.31 -11.63
C ASN A 319 -17.84 -11.02 -12.82
N ILE A 320 -17.49 -10.04 -13.66
CA ILE A 320 -18.29 -9.71 -14.86
C ILE A 320 -18.30 -10.90 -15.84
N ILE A 321 -17.14 -11.46 -16.17
CA ILE A 321 -17.04 -12.59 -17.11
C ILE A 321 -17.78 -13.80 -16.56
N PHE A 322 -17.57 -14.14 -15.31
CA PHE A 322 -18.22 -15.29 -14.64
C PHE A 322 -19.75 -15.11 -14.58
N GLY A 323 -20.19 -13.90 -14.25
CA GLY A 323 -21.63 -13.58 -14.27
C GLY A 323 -22.27 -13.72 -15.65
N LEU A 324 -21.59 -13.29 -16.71
CA LEU A 324 -22.06 -13.46 -18.09
C LEU A 324 -22.14 -14.95 -18.49
N ILE A 325 -21.18 -15.76 -18.06
CA ILE A 325 -21.21 -17.22 -18.29
C ILE A 325 -22.42 -17.85 -17.60
N ILE A 326 -22.64 -17.55 -16.32
CA ILE A 326 -23.80 -18.07 -15.56
C ILE A 326 -25.11 -17.63 -16.22
N MET A 327 -25.21 -16.35 -16.59
CA MET A 327 -26.40 -15.83 -17.27
C MET A 327 -26.68 -16.55 -18.56
N SER A 328 -25.66 -16.84 -19.36
CA SER A 328 -25.77 -17.58 -20.62
C SER A 328 -26.25 -19.01 -20.40
N ILE A 329 -25.67 -19.72 -19.42
CA ILE A 329 -26.06 -21.11 -19.06
C ILE A 329 -27.52 -21.14 -18.60
N LEU A 330 -27.92 -20.25 -17.69
CA LEU A 330 -29.30 -20.20 -17.19
C LEU A 330 -30.30 -19.86 -18.32
N THR A 331 -29.93 -18.93 -19.21
CA THR A 331 -30.77 -18.61 -20.40
C THR A 331 -30.95 -19.83 -21.28
N ILE A 332 -29.91 -20.61 -21.57
CA ILE A 332 -29.98 -21.85 -22.34
C ILE A 332 -30.90 -22.86 -21.67
N ILE A 333 -30.72 -23.07 -20.35
CA ILE A 333 -31.58 -24.00 -19.59
C ILE A 333 -33.05 -23.60 -19.69
N VAL A 334 -33.38 -22.32 -19.49
CA VAL A 334 -34.74 -21.81 -19.59
C VAL A 334 -35.30 -22.02 -20.98
N LEU A 335 -34.52 -21.73 -22.04
CA LEU A 335 -34.95 -21.94 -23.44
C LEU A 335 -35.23 -23.42 -23.72
N LEU A 336 -34.37 -24.34 -23.32
CA LEU A 336 -34.57 -25.78 -23.51
C LEU A 336 -35.79 -26.29 -22.76
N SER A 337 -35.93 -25.92 -21.47
CA SER A 337 -37.09 -26.28 -20.66
C SER A 337 -38.40 -25.78 -21.25
N MET A 338 -38.40 -24.53 -21.72
CA MET A 338 -39.60 -23.95 -22.34
C MET A 338 -39.96 -24.59 -23.69
N LYS A 339 -38.94 -25.00 -24.48
CA LYS A 339 -39.16 -25.75 -25.74
C LYS A 339 -39.85 -27.08 -25.44
N THR A 340 -39.41 -27.81 -24.44
CA THR A 340 -40.02 -29.08 -24.00
C THR A 340 -41.43 -28.89 -23.48
N LEU A 341 -41.63 -27.91 -22.60
CA LEU A 341 -42.94 -27.55 -22.05
C LEU A 341 -43.97 -27.26 -23.17
N ARG A 342 -43.60 -26.39 -24.16
CA ARG A 342 -44.45 -26.06 -25.29
C ARG A 342 -44.81 -27.28 -26.13
N LYS A 343 -43.85 -28.18 -26.42
CA LYS A 343 -44.06 -29.40 -27.17
C LYS A 343 -45.05 -30.30 -26.44
N ASN A 344 -44.89 -30.56 -25.17
CA ASN A 344 -45.74 -31.47 -24.38
C ASN A 344 -47.17 -30.90 -24.26
N LEU A 345 -47.29 -29.56 -23.99
CA LEU A 345 -48.59 -28.90 -23.91
C LEU A 345 -49.35 -28.94 -25.25
N ALA A 346 -48.64 -28.76 -26.38
CA ALA A 346 -49.24 -28.84 -27.73
C ALA A 346 -49.75 -30.23 -28.03
N LEU A 347 -48.97 -31.30 -27.66
CA LEU A 347 -49.40 -32.69 -27.86
C LEU A 347 -50.67 -33.00 -27.08
N ILE A 348 -50.78 -32.60 -25.82
CA ILE A 348 -51.97 -32.79 -24.99
C ILE A 348 -53.14 -32.01 -25.55
N SER A 349 -52.94 -30.72 -25.90
CA SER A 349 -53.99 -29.89 -26.48
C SER A 349 -54.57 -30.46 -27.78
N ASN A 350 -53.69 -30.90 -28.71
CA ASN A 350 -54.09 -31.48 -29.97
C ASN A 350 -54.83 -32.84 -29.77
N GLY A 351 -54.37 -33.66 -28.85
CA GLY A 351 -55.04 -34.90 -28.52
C GLY A 351 -56.45 -34.71 -27.95
N LEU A 352 -56.60 -33.75 -27.04
CA LEU A 352 -57.90 -33.35 -26.49
C LEU A 352 -58.84 -32.78 -27.59
N LEU A 353 -58.32 -31.92 -28.48
CA LEU A 353 -59.12 -31.41 -29.60
C LEU A 353 -59.58 -32.52 -30.53
N SER A 354 -58.71 -33.46 -30.91
CA SER A 354 -59.10 -34.64 -31.71
C SER A 354 -60.13 -35.51 -30.98
N PHE A 355 -60.01 -35.70 -29.66
CA PHE A 355 -60.99 -36.41 -28.86
C PHE A 355 -62.38 -35.70 -28.90
N PHE A 356 -62.42 -34.38 -28.77
CA PHE A 356 -63.66 -33.64 -28.85
C PHE A 356 -64.27 -33.66 -30.27
N SER A 357 -63.45 -33.55 -31.32
CA SER A 357 -63.92 -33.71 -32.70
C SER A 357 -64.50 -35.10 -32.97
N PHE A 358 -63.91 -36.16 -32.36
CA PHE A 358 -64.50 -37.51 -32.40
C PHE A 358 -65.84 -37.59 -31.67
N LEU A 359 -65.96 -37.03 -30.47
CA LEU A 359 -67.24 -36.96 -29.73
C LEU A 359 -68.32 -36.20 -30.48
N ASN A 360 -67.98 -35.16 -31.19
CA ASN A 360 -68.89 -34.37 -32.00
C ASN A 360 -69.27 -35.03 -33.36
N LYS A 361 -68.74 -36.22 -33.66
CA LYS A 361 -68.86 -36.96 -34.92
C LYS A 361 -68.25 -36.24 -36.13
N GLU A 362 -67.33 -35.30 -35.92
CA GLU A 362 -66.56 -34.57 -36.95
C GLU A 362 -65.41 -35.48 -37.46
N GLU A 363 -64.82 -36.33 -36.59
CA GLU A 363 -63.84 -37.33 -36.95
C GLU A 363 -64.37 -38.74 -36.65
N LYS A 364 -63.93 -39.74 -37.46
CA LYS A 364 -64.34 -41.16 -37.28
C LYS A 364 -63.60 -41.87 -36.19
N LYS A 365 -62.42 -41.36 -35.73
CA LYS A 365 -61.55 -41.95 -34.70
C LYS A 365 -60.77 -40.87 -33.99
N ALA A 366 -60.62 -40.96 -32.69
CA ALA A 366 -59.78 -40.05 -31.90
C ALA A 366 -58.31 -40.47 -31.99
N HIS A 367 -57.42 -39.49 -32.05
CA HIS A 367 -55.97 -39.70 -32.03
C HIS A 367 -55.47 -39.80 -30.59
N LEU A 368 -54.71 -40.86 -30.28
CA LEU A 368 -54.06 -40.99 -29.00
C LEU A 368 -52.90 -40.00 -28.88
N ILE A 369 -52.66 -39.54 -27.66
CA ILE A 369 -51.53 -38.64 -27.35
C ILE A 369 -50.26 -39.45 -27.26
N GLU A 370 -49.35 -39.27 -28.23
CA GLU A 370 -48.01 -39.90 -28.23
C GLU A 370 -47.04 -39.08 -27.42
N LEU A 371 -47.08 -39.23 -26.10
CA LEU A 371 -46.18 -38.59 -25.15
C LEU A 371 -45.63 -39.59 -24.17
N ASP A 372 -44.36 -39.97 -24.37
CA ASP A 372 -43.59 -40.83 -23.46
C ASP A 372 -42.79 -39.94 -22.50
N SER A 373 -43.40 -39.60 -21.37
CA SER A 373 -42.78 -38.84 -20.26
C SER A 373 -43.22 -39.42 -18.96
N GLN A 374 -42.36 -39.38 -17.95
CA GLN A 374 -42.67 -39.83 -16.58
C GLN A 374 -43.15 -38.70 -15.68
N ASP A 375 -43.22 -37.48 -16.19
CA ASP A 375 -43.70 -36.27 -15.50
C ASP A 375 -45.25 -36.16 -15.53
N GLU A 376 -45.77 -35.06 -15.02
CA GLU A 376 -47.20 -34.76 -14.95
C GLU A 376 -47.86 -34.79 -16.35
N PHE A 377 -47.12 -34.38 -17.39
CA PHE A 377 -47.61 -34.38 -18.78
C PHE A 377 -47.79 -35.82 -19.31
N GLY A 378 -46.88 -36.72 -18.99
CA GLY A 378 -47.01 -38.13 -19.32
C GLY A 378 -48.19 -38.82 -18.59
N GLN A 379 -48.39 -38.50 -17.31
CA GLN A 379 -49.55 -38.96 -16.55
C GLN A 379 -50.87 -38.43 -17.15
N MET A 380 -50.94 -37.16 -17.49
CA MET A 380 -52.10 -36.56 -18.17
C MET A 380 -52.41 -37.27 -19.52
N ALA A 381 -51.37 -37.48 -20.34
CA ALA A 381 -51.52 -38.19 -21.61
C ALA A 381 -52.07 -39.61 -21.44
N LYS A 382 -51.57 -40.34 -20.44
CA LYS A 382 -52.03 -41.68 -20.12
C LYS A 382 -53.51 -41.71 -19.74
N VAL A 383 -53.91 -40.84 -18.77
CA VAL A 383 -55.31 -40.76 -18.33
C VAL A 383 -56.24 -40.35 -19.47
N ILE A 384 -55.87 -39.39 -20.31
CA ILE A 384 -56.65 -38.99 -21.46
C ILE A 384 -56.78 -40.13 -22.48
N ASN A 385 -55.68 -40.85 -22.77
CA ASN A 385 -55.70 -41.99 -23.71
C ASN A 385 -56.54 -43.15 -23.19
N GLU A 386 -56.54 -43.44 -21.89
CA GLU A 386 -57.42 -44.44 -21.30
C GLU A 386 -58.90 -44.06 -21.44
N ASN A 387 -59.25 -42.78 -21.22
CA ASN A 387 -60.61 -42.30 -21.41
C ASN A 387 -61.04 -42.32 -22.91
N ILE A 388 -60.14 -41.97 -23.85
CA ILE A 388 -60.38 -42.05 -25.29
C ILE A 388 -60.76 -43.51 -25.65
N LYS A 389 -59.93 -44.45 -25.27
CA LYS A 389 -60.15 -45.92 -25.56
C LYS A 389 -61.47 -46.41 -24.97
N LYS A 390 -61.79 -46.04 -23.73
CA LYS A 390 -63.03 -46.46 -23.07
C LYS A 390 -64.26 -45.85 -23.78
N THR A 391 -64.20 -44.60 -24.17
CA THR A 391 -65.30 -43.96 -24.87
C THR A 391 -65.50 -44.49 -26.29
N GLU A 392 -64.41 -44.76 -27.04
CA GLU A 392 -64.48 -45.41 -28.33
C GLU A 392 -65.16 -46.77 -28.24
N SER A 393 -64.82 -47.61 -27.25
CA SER A 393 -65.42 -48.92 -27.05
C SER A 393 -66.91 -48.86 -26.72
N LEU A 394 -67.36 -47.89 -25.92
CA LEU A 394 -68.78 -47.68 -25.60
C LEU A 394 -69.56 -47.23 -26.84
N ILE A 395 -69.07 -46.29 -27.63
CA ILE A 395 -69.74 -45.85 -28.85
C ILE A 395 -69.84 -46.96 -29.88
N LEU A 396 -68.81 -47.83 -30.00
CA LEU A 396 -68.83 -48.99 -30.86
C LEU A 396 -69.86 -50.06 -30.39
N GLN A 397 -69.99 -50.26 -29.08
CA GLN A 397 -71.02 -51.17 -28.51
C GLN A 397 -72.45 -50.64 -28.76
N ASP A 398 -72.66 -49.36 -28.58
CA ASP A 398 -73.94 -48.76 -28.80
C ASP A 398 -74.40 -48.84 -30.32
N ASN A 399 -73.44 -48.66 -31.26
CA ASN A 399 -73.69 -48.80 -32.66
C ASN A 399 -74.03 -50.25 -33.09
N VAL A 400 -73.47 -51.25 -32.39
CA VAL A 400 -73.79 -52.73 -32.60
C VAL A 400 -75.17 -53.09 -32.08
N LEU A 401 -75.71 -52.32 -31.12
CA LEU A 401 -77.03 -52.57 -30.53
C LEU A 401 -78.19 -51.93 -31.30
N ILE A 402 -77.84 -51.03 -32.22
CA ILE A 402 -78.84 -50.28 -33.05
C ILE A 402 -79.03 -50.88 -34.49
N ASP A 403 -78.10 -51.71 -34.95
CA ASP A 403 -78.21 -52.54 -36.15
C ASP A 403 -78.85 -53.87 -35.83
#